data_93a5ffa6c73c80e9e757c8822176e1af
#
_entry.id   93a5ffa6c73c80e9e757c8822176e1af
#
_cell.length_a   1.000
_cell.length_b   1.000
_cell.length_c   1.000
_cell.angle_alpha   90.00
_cell.angle_beta   90.00
_cell.angle_gamma   90.00
#
_symmetry.space_group_name_H-M   'P 1'
#
loop_
_entity.id
_entity.type
_entity.pdbx_description
1 polymer ?
#
loop_
_entity_poly.entity_id
_entity_poly.type
_entity_poly.pdbx_seq_one_letter_code
_entity_poly.pdbx_strand_id
1 'polypeptide(L)'
;MIRLLAIAIAALMATAAATSASAGEITIKVAGRATTEVHADIINAAKQLCQDDLAGNPNASDLAPYCVREVTRDAVLRTKSRELVAYNKAQGRSVYFMRVAAR
;
A
#
# COMPACT_ATOMS: atom_id res chain seq x y z
N MET A 1 -14.29 4.03 -16.00
CA MET A 1 -13.07 4.83 -15.88
C MET A 1 -12.13 4.14 -14.92
N ILE A 2 -11.03 3.62 -15.44
CA ILE A 2 -9.98 3.06 -14.61
C ILE A 2 -9.15 4.25 -14.11
N ARG A 3 -9.41 4.68 -12.87
CA ARG A 3 -8.48 5.59 -12.21
C ARG A 3 -7.26 4.78 -11.83
N LEU A 4 -6.16 5.04 -12.49
CA LEU A 4 -4.88 4.50 -12.10
C LEU A 4 -4.50 5.12 -10.76
N LEU A 5 -4.74 4.36 -9.69
CA LEU A 5 -4.23 4.69 -8.37
C LEU A 5 -2.73 4.42 -8.39
N ALA A 6 -1.95 5.44 -8.55
CA ALA A 6 -0.52 5.32 -8.55
C ALA A 6 0.04 5.67 -7.17
N ILE A 7 0.66 4.70 -6.51
CA ILE A 7 1.56 4.98 -5.42
C ILE A 7 2.92 5.25 -6.04
N ALA A 8 3.34 6.50 -6.06
CA ALA A 8 4.68 6.84 -6.49
C ALA A 8 5.65 6.55 -5.35
N ILE A 9 6.57 5.64 -5.61
CA ILE A 9 7.62 5.32 -4.65
C ILE A 9 8.87 6.04 -5.11
N ALA A 10 9.22 7.10 -4.42
CA ALA A 10 10.45 7.81 -4.66
C ALA A 10 11.60 7.05 -3.99
N ALA A 11 12.39 6.37 -4.79
CA ALA A 11 13.70 5.92 -4.37
C ALA A 11 14.64 7.10 -4.57
N LEU A 12 14.98 7.76 -3.47
CA LEU A 12 16.11 8.65 -3.40
C LEU A 12 15.96 10.13 -3.65
N MET A 13 16.68 10.76 -2.85
CA MET A 13 17.24 12.10 -2.80
C MET A 13 16.32 13.11 -2.18
N ALA A 14 16.76 13.46 -1.03
CA ALA A 14 16.46 14.60 -0.22
C ALA A 14 16.36 15.91 -1.01
N THR A 15 15.45 15.99 -1.89
CA THR A 15 14.89 17.24 -2.28
C THR A 15 13.43 17.17 -1.91
N ALA A 16 13.11 17.81 -0.83
CA ALA A 16 11.74 18.03 -0.44
C ALA A 16 11.05 18.91 -1.47
N ALA A 17 10.81 18.38 -2.63
CA ALA A 17 9.83 18.94 -3.50
C ALA A 17 8.50 18.43 -2.99
N ALA A 18 7.78 19.27 -2.30
CA ALA A 18 6.39 19.05 -2.03
C ALA A 18 5.68 19.00 -3.38
N THR A 19 5.64 17.84 -3.98
CA THR A 19 4.77 17.62 -5.10
C THR A 19 3.36 17.55 -4.55
N SER A 20 2.55 18.49 -4.94
CA SER A 20 1.12 18.40 -4.74
C SER A 20 0.65 17.07 -5.29
N ALA A 21 0.24 16.17 -4.41
CA ALA A 21 -0.32 14.91 -4.81
C ALA A 21 -1.59 15.19 -5.62
N SER A 22 -1.60 14.80 -6.88
CA SER A 22 -2.85 14.68 -7.63
C SER A 22 -3.74 13.66 -6.92
N ALA A 23 -5.06 13.86 -6.97
CA ALA A 23 -6.02 12.93 -6.38
C ALA A 23 -5.71 11.49 -6.83
N GLY A 24 -5.41 10.60 -5.89
CA GLY A 24 -5.08 9.19 -6.14
C GLY A 24 -3.59 8.87 -6.21
N GLU A 25 -2.71 9.80 -5.85
CA GLU A 25 -1.27 9.56 -5.80
C GLU A 25 -0.71 9.91 -4.42
N ILE A 26 0.02 8.96 -3.83
CA ILE A 26 0.73 9.15 -2.57
C ILE A 26 2.18 8.75 -2.78
N THR A 27 3.10 9.59 -2.34
CA THR A 27 4.54 9.35 -2.43
C THR A 27 5.10 8.84 -1.11
N ILE A 28 5.84 7.74 -1.15
CA ILE A 28 6.48 7.12 0.02
C ILE A 28 7.98 7.05 -0.19
N LYS A 29 8.73 7.48 0.82
CA LYS A 29 10.19 7.29 0.86
C LYS A 29 10.52 5.85 1.23
N VAL A 30 11.42 5.23 0.46
CA VAL A 30 11.85 3.85 0.69
C VAL A 30 13.31 3.78 1.12
N ALA A 31 14.18 4.57 0.49
CA ALA A 31 15.63 4.50 0.71
C ALA A 31 16.03 4.90 2.14
N GLY A 32 16.88 4.10 2.77
CA GLY A 32 17.42 4.37 4.09
C GLY A 32 16.45 4.17 5.25
N ARG A 33 15.29 3.55 4.98
CA ARG A 33 14.25 3.30 5.99
C ARG A 33 14.11 1.82 6.31
N ALA A 34 13.70 1.52 7.53
CA ALA A 34 13.41 0.14 7.93
C ALA A 34 12.26 -0.45 7.12
N THR A 35 12.38 -1.72 6.74
CA THR A 35 11.35 -2.45 5.97
C THR A 35 9.98 -2.38 6.64
N THR A 36 9.93 -2.53 7.95
CA THR A 36 8.68 -2.46 8.73
C THR A 36 8.00 -1.10 8.63
N GLU A 37 8.77 -0.03 8.68
CA GLU A 37 8.25 1.34 8.56
C GLU A 37 7.72 1.63 7.16
N VAL A 38 8.48 1.26 6.14
CA VAL A 38 8.06 1.43 4.75
C VAL A 38 6.79 0.65 4.48
N HIS A 39 6.70 -0.58 4.96
CA HIS A 39 5.50 -1.41 4.79
C HIS A 39 4.28 -0.78 5.47
N ALA A 40 4.44 -0.26 6.69
CA ALA A 40 3.37 0.42 7.40
C ALA A 40 2.87 1.66 6.64
N ASP A 41 3.78 2.46 6.09
CA ASP A 41 3.41 3.62 5.28
C ASP A 41 2.68 3.22 3.99
N ILE A 42 3.11 2.14 3.35
CA ILE A 42 2.44 1.60 2.16
C ILE A 42 1.02 1.17 2.49
N ILE A 43 0.82 0.44 3.59
CA ILE A 43 -0.51 0.02 4.01
C ILE A 43 -1.41 1.22 4.32
N ASN A 44 -0.91 2.21 5.03
CA ASN A 44 -1.68 3.41 5.34
C ASN A 44 -2.07 4.18 4.08
N ALA A 45 -1.14 4.31 3.13
CA ALA A 45 -1.42 4.92 1.84
C ALA A 45 -2.45 4.12 1.04
N ALA A 46 -2.34 2.80 1.04
CA ALA A 46 -3.28 1.92 0.37
C ALA A 46 -4.69 2.05 0.94
N LYS A 47 -4.81 2.11 2.27
CA LYS A 47 -6.09 2.34 2.94
C LYS A 47 -6.73 3.64 2.51
N GLN A 48 -5.96 4.71 2.47
CA GLN A 48 -6.43 6.03 2.07
C GLN A 48 -6.87 6.06 0.61
N LEU A 49 -6.07 5.51 -0.29
CA LEU A 49 -6.41 5.41 -1.71
C LEU A 49 -7.67 4.57 -1.94
N CYS A 50 -7.81 3.48 -1.22
CA CYS A 50 -8.98 2.61 -1.33
C CYS A 50 -10.24 3.26 -0.76
N GLN A 51 -10.14 4.02 0.32
CA GLN A 51 -11.26 4.81 0.84
C GLN A 51 -11.76 5.80 -0.20
N ASP A 52 -10.85 6.52 -0.85
CA ASP A 52 -11.19 7.50 -1.88
C ASP A 52 -11.81 6.82 -3.11
N ASP A 53 -11.23 5.71 -3.53
CA ASP A 53 -11.69 4.97 -4.72
C ASP A 53 -13.07 4.32 -4.50
N LEU A 54 -13.34 3.84 -3.30
CA LEU A 54 -14.58 3.17 -2.95
C LEU A 54 -15.65 4.12 -2.40
N ALA A 55 -15.36 5.41 -2.32
CA ALA A 55 -16.31 6.39 -1.82
C ALA A 55 -17.61 6.34 -2.63
N GLY A 56 -18.73 6.21 -1.94
CA GLY A 56 -20.04 6.10 -2.56
C GLY A 56 -20.42 4.72 -3.08
N ASN A 57 -19.52 3.73 -2.99
CA ASN A 57 -19.84 2.37 -3.37
C ASN A 57 -20.61 1.66 -2.24
N PRO A 58 -21.80 1.08 -2.50
CA PRO A 58 -22.58 0.41 -1.46
C PRO A 58 -21.89 -0.83 -0.87
N ASN A 59 -20.91 -1.40 -1.57
CA ASN A 59 -20.14 -2.56 -1.12
C ASN A 59 -18.73 -2.17 -0.63
N ALA A 60 -18.51 -0.91 -0.32
CA ALA A 60 -17.18 -0.39 0.05
C ALA A 60 -16.53 -1.18 1.19
N SER A 61 -17.28 -1.49 2.25
CA SER A 61 -16.75 -2.24 3.40
C SER A 61 -16.30 -3.65 3.04
N ASP A 62 -17.00 -4.32 2.14
CA ASP A 62 -16.66 -5.67 1.68
C ASP A 62 -15.47 -5.66 0.72
N LEU A 63 -15.35 -4.61 -0.09
CA LEU A 63 -14.29 -4.47 -1.09
C LEU A 63 -12.99 -3.91 -0.55
N ALA A 64 -13.04 -3.14 0.55
CA ALA A 64 -11.87 -2.45 1.10
C ALA A 64 -10.69 -3.38 1.40
N PRO A 65 -10.87 -4.54 2.07
CA PRO A 65 -9.74 -5.44 2.34
C PRO A 65 -9.03 -5.95 1.08
N TYR A 66 -9.79 -6.24 0.03
CA TYR A 66 -9.22 -6.66 -1.25
C TYR A 66 -8.48 -5.54 -1.95
N CYS A 67 -9.06 -4.35 -1.95
CA CYS A 67 -8.43 -3.16 -2.51
C CYS A 67 -7.09 -2.86 -1.83
N VAL A 68 -7.07 -2.83 -0.50
CA VAL A 68 -5.85 -2.56 0.28
C VAL A 68 -4.78 -3.60 -0.02
N ARG A 69 -5.14 -4.87 -0.07
CA ARG A 69 -4.20 -5.96 -0.37
C ARG A 69 -3.58 -5.81 -1.76
N GLU A 70 -4.39 -5.55 -2.77
CA GLU A 70 -3.91 -5.41 -4.15
C GLU A 70 -3.05 -4.15 -4.33
N VAL A 71 -3.46 -3.03 -3.76
CA VAL A 71 -2.70 -1.77 -3.83
C VAL A 71 -1.37 -1.92 -3.10
N THR A 72 -1.38 -2.54 -1.92
CA THR A 72 -0.16 -2.82 -1.15
C THR A 72 0.80 -3.72 -1.91
N ARG A 73 0.31 -4.80 -2.48
CA ARG A 73 1.11 -5.73 -3.27
C ARG A 73 1.76 -5.03 -4.46
N ASP A 74 1.00 -4.26 -5.21
CA ASP A 74 1.50 -3.53 -6.36
C ASP A 74 2.58 -2.51 -5.96
N ALA A 75 2.36 -1.77 -4.89
CA ALA A 75 3.32 -0.81 -4.36
C ALA A 75 4.62 -1.49 -3.91
N VAL A 76 4.50 -2.61 -3.19
CA VAL A 76 5.66 -3.39 -2.73
C VAL A 76 6.49 -3.88 -3.91
N LEU A 77 5.85 -4.38 -4.95
CA LEU A 77 6.55 -4.85 -6.17
C LEU A 77 7.27 -3.71 -6.89
N ARG A 78 6.70 -2.51 -6.88
CA ARG A 78 7.32 -1.34 -7.50
C ARG A 78 8.60 -0.88 -6.79
N THR A 79 8.77 -1.20 -5.52
CA THR A 79 10.00 -0.87 -4.79
C THR A 79 11.20 -1.64 -5.27
N LYS A 80 11.01 -2.79 -5.90
CA LYS A 80 12.04 -3.76 -6.29
C LYS A 80 12.89 -4.23 -5.10
N SER A 81 12.39 -4.11 -3.88
CA SER A 81 13.04 -4.56 -2.66
C SER A 81 12.63 -6.00 -2.35
N ARG A 82 13.59 -6.91 -2.39
CA ARG A 82 13.36 -8.32 -2.04
C ARG A 82 12.92 -8.48 -0.59
N GLU A 83 13.49 -7.70 0.31
CA GLU A 83 13.17 -7.72 1.73
C GLU A 83 11.73 -7.30 1.97
N LEU A 84 11.28 -6.26 1.30
CA LEU A 84 9.93 -5.75 1.41
C LEU A 84 8.91 -6.75 0.84
N VAL A 85 9.21 -7.37 -0.29
CA VAL A 85 8.38 -8.42 -0.89
C VAL A 85 8.24 -9.61 0.06
N ALA A 86 9.35 -10.08 0.63
CA ALA A 86 9.35 -11.19 1.58
C ALA A 86 8.57 -10.85 2.85
N TYR A 87 8.77 -9.64 3.38
CA TYR A 87 8.04 -9.16 4.56
C TYR A 87 6.53 -9.09 4.31
N ASN A 88 6.12 -8.55 3.17
CA ASN A 88 4.71 -8.47 2.80
C ASN A 88 4.06 -9.85 2.70
N LYS A 89 4.75 -10.82 2.10
CA LYS A 89 4.26 -12.21 2.03
C LYS A 89 4.11 -12.84 3.40
N ALA A 90 5.08 -12.62 4.29
CA ALA A 90 5.03 -13.14 5.66
C ALA A 90 3.86 -12.56 6.44
N GLN A 91 3.58 -11.28 6.30
CA GLN A 91 2.43 -10.63 6.93
C GLN A 91 1.11 -11.20 6.43
N GLY A 92 0.97 -11.42 5.15
CA GLY A 92 -0.22 -12.02 4.56
C GLY A 92 -0.47 -13.45 5.07
N ARG A 93 0.58 -14.25 5.21
CA ARG A 93 0.48 -15.61 5.77
C ARG A 93 0.06 -15.59 7.23
N SER A 94 0.63 -14.72 8.04
CA SER A 94 0.27 -14.59 9.46
C SER A 94 -1.21 -14.31 9.65
N VAL A 95 -1.75 -13.38 8.89
CA VAL A 95 -3.18 -13.03 8.93
C VAL A 95 -4.04 -14.22 8.51
N TYR A 96 -3.64 -14.94 7.47
CA TYR A 96 -4.36 -16.11 7.01
C TYR A 96 -4.43 -17.20 8.09
N PHE A 97 -3.29 -17.53 8.70
CA PHE A 97 -3.24 -18.53 9.78
C PHE A 97 -4.05 -18.11 11.00
N MET A 98 -4.05 -16.87 11.39
CA MET A 98 -4.88 -16.36 12.47
C MET A 98 -6.37 -16.55 12.19
N ARG A 99 -6.81 -16.28 10.97
CA ARG A 99 -8.20 -16.47 10.57
C ARG A 99 -8.62 -17.94 10.61
N VAL A 100 -7.76 -18.84 10.17
CA VAL A 100 -8.02 -20.28 10.18
C VAL A 100 -8.07 -20.79 11.63
N ALA A 101 -7.17 -20.34 12.48
CA ALA A 101 -7.15 -20.73 13.91
C ALA A 101 -8.32 -20.18 14.72
N ALA A 102 -8.92 -19.08 14.32
CA ALA A 102 -10.06 -18.45 15.01
C ALA A 102 -11.42 -19.05 14.64
N ARG A 103 -11.47 -20.00 13.75
CA ARG A 103 -12.72 -20.68 13.36
C ARG A 103 -13.10 -21.80 14.32
#